data_74487b91cbd99ed2d2cbea89a5d8e7d7
#
_entry.id   74487b91cbd99ed2d2cbea89a5d8e7d7
#
_cell.length_a   1.000
_cell.length_b   1.000
_cell.length_c   1.000
_cell.angle_alpha   90.00
_cell.angle_beta   90.00
_cell.angle_gamma   90.00
#
_symmetry.space_group_name_H-M   'P 1'
#
loop_
_entity.id
_entity.type
_entity.pdbx_description
1 polymer ?
#
loop_
_entity_poly.entity_id
_entity_poly.type
_entity_poly.pdbx_seq_one_letter_code
_entity_poly.pdbx_strand_id
1 'polypeptide(L)'
;LDKAVVLLSGGRDSFLSSCIALESYLEIVPIFCNNGHIASAKRANFVVRELQKRFSKNVVHDLVYLSTGMTMQSYLLTYLSLPMLDISKKYPFATPNQIQCLACKSAMYAHAIAFAKRSGRTHLIDGVRKQQGFFVDLDEMHVRFNKLCMDNQIELLTPVYELSSDWVRKRELCDRGFTTKVIEPQCFLACPLNCKMLTDQERESLTKFYDEEIQPNLQLDIKRLESHLTW
;
A
#
# COMPACT_ATOMS: atom_id res chain seq x y z
N LEU A 1 5.93 -24.07 0.79
CA LEU A 1 5.81 -22.69 0.30
C LEU A 1 5.50 -21.77 1.46
N ASP A 2 6.26 -20.69 1.61
CA ASP A 2 5.90 -19.64 2.53
C ASP A 2 4.66 -18.91 2.03
N LYS A 3 3.88 -18.32 2.96
CA LYS A 3 2.58 -17.74 2.66
C LYS A 3 2.65 -16.22 2.77
N ALA A 4 2.24 -15.53 1.72
CA ALA A 4 2.27 -14.08 1.66
C ALA A 4 0.89 -13.47 1.39
N VAL A 5 0.73 -12.23 1.83
CA VAL A 5 -0.35 -11.33 1.41
C VAL A 5 0.25 -10.32 0.42
N VAL A 6 -0.46 -10.00 -0.65
CA VAL A 6 -0.03 -9.00 -1.64
C VAL A 6 -1.02 -7.85 -1.68
N LEU A 7 -0.54 -6.62 -1.48
CA LEU A 7 -1.30 -5.40 -1.76
C LEU A 7 -1.43 -5.22 -3.28
N LEU A 8 -2.58 -5.61 -3.84
CA LEU A 8 -2.81 -5.65 -5.28
C LEU A 8 -3.78 -4.55 -5.75
N SER A 9 -3.23 -3.46 -6.24
CA SER A 9 -4.03 -2.38 -6.85
C SER A 9 -4.48 -2.69 -8.28
N GLY A 10 -3.84 -3.65 -8.94
CA GLY A 10 -4.00 -3.93 -10.37
C GLY A 10 -3.12 -3.05 -11.26
N GLY A 11 -2.23 -2.24 -10.70
CA GLY A 11 -1.18 -1.52 -11.40
C GLY A 11 0.02 -2.42 -11.72
N ARG A 12 0.91 -1.92 -12.59
CA ARG A 12 2.11 -2.68 -13.05
C ARG A 12 3.04 -3.07 -11.91
N ASP A 13 3.20 -2.19 -10.93
CA ASP A 13 4.14 -2.39 -9.83
C ASP A 13 3.69 -3.52 -8.92
N SER A 14 2.42 -3.51 -8.51
CA SER A 14 1.85 -4.60 -7.71
C SER A 14 1.75 -5.92 -8.50
N PHE A 15 1.55 -5.85 -9.83
CA PHE A 15 1.58 -7.03 -10.69
C PHE A 15 3.00 -7.63 -10.73
N LEU A 16 4.02 -6.82 -11.01
CA LEU A 16 5.40 -7.29 -11.08
C LEU A 16 5.88 -7.83 -9.72
N SER A 17 5.55 -7.15 -8.63
CA SER A 17 5.86 -7.63 -7.27
C SER A 17 5.24 -9.00 -6.99
N SER A 18 4.01 -9.22 -7.45
CA SER A 18 3.35 -10.53 -7.34
C SER A 18 4.09 -11.61 -8.14
N CYS A 19 4.55 -11.29 -9.36
CA CYS A 19 5.32 -12.24 -10.18
C CYS A 19 6.63 -12.64 -9.51
N ILE A 20 7.41 -11.65 -9.03
CA ILE A 20 8.70 -11.90 -8.37
C ILE A 20 8.50 -12.75 -7.10
N ALA A 21 7.46 -12.46 -6.31
CA ALA A 21 7.15 -13.23 -5.13
C ALA A 21 6.82 -14.69 -5.46
N LEU A 22 6.02 -14.93 -6.50
CA LEU A 22 5.67 -16.27 -6.96
C LEU A 22 6.89 -17.05 -7.50
N GLU A 23 7.82 -16.37 -8.14
CA GLU A 23 9.09 -16.96 -8.58
C GLU A 23 10.00 -17.31 -7.40
N SER A 24 9.85 -16.63 -6.27
CA SER A 24 10.55 -16.93 -5.01
C SER A 24 9.83 -18.00 -4.16
N TYR A 25 8.92 -18.75 -4.78
CA TYR A 25 8.20 -19.88 -4.16
C TYR A 25 7.24 -19.49 -3.02
N LEU A 26 6.61 -18.33 -3.11
CA LEU A 26 5.58 -17.91 -2.17
C LEU A 26 4.18 -18.30 -2.67
N GLU A 27 3.32 -18.79 -1.76
CA GLU A 27 1.88 -18.83 -1.96
C GLU A 27 1.31 -17.45 -1.64
N ILE A 28 0.55 -16.85 -2.55
CA ILE A 28 0.04 -15.48 -2.35
C ILE A 28 -1.47 -15.41 -2.23
N VAL A 29 -1.95 -14.55 -1.31
CA VAL A 29 -3.33 -14.05 -1.29
C VAL A 29 -3.30 -12.58 -1.69
N PRO A 30 -3.80 -12.25 -2.88
CA PRO A 30 -3.92 -10.85 -3.29
C PRO A 30 -5.07 -10.18 -2.53
N ILE A 31 -4.80 -9.00 -1.99
CA ILE A 31 -5.80 -8.17 -1.34
C ILE A 31 -5.97 -6.84 -2.07
N PHE A 32 -7.20 -6.42 -2.24
CA PHE A 32 -7.57 -5.11 -2.78
C PHE A 32 -8.16 -4.25 -1.65
N CYS A 33 -7.46 -3.18 -1.31
CA CYS A 33 -7.92 -2.23 -0.29
C CYS A 33 -8.85 -1.20 -0.92
N ASN A 34 -10.12 -1.24 -0.55
CA ASN A 34 -11.13 -0.28 -0.97
C ASN A 34 -11.22 0.86 0.05
N ASN A 35 -10.66 1.99 -0.28
CA ASN A 35 -10.68 3.22 0.53
C ASN A 35 -11.81 4.20 0.13
N GLY A 36 -12.66 3.82 -0.83
CA GLY A 36 -13.71 4.68 -1.39
C GLY A 36 -13.25 5.61 -2.52
N HIS A 37 -11.96 5.68 -2.82
CA HIS A 37 -11.38 6.59 -3.83
C HIS A 37 -10.92 5.90 -5.10
N ILE A 38 -10.98 4.59 -5.14
CA ILE A 38 -10.62 3.77 -6.31
C ILE A 38 -11.91 3.26 -6.94
N ALA A 39 -12.14 3.63 -8.19
CA ALA A 39 -13.40 3.36 -8.87
C ALA A 39 -13.74 1.89 -9.07
N SER A 40 -12.75 0.99 -9.12
CA SER A 40 -13.02 -0.41 -9.43
C SER A 40 -11.83 -1.34 -9.20
N ALA A 41 -12.11 -2.50 -8.65
CA ALA A 41 -11.15 -3.62 -8.55
C ALA A 41 -11.06 -4.47 -9.82
N LYS A 42 -11.69 -4.09 -10.94
CA LYS A 42 -11.66 -4.88 -12.19
C LYS A 42 -10.26 -5.21 -12.65
N ARG A 43 -9.31 -4.29 -12.46
CA ARG A 43 -7.91 -4.48 -12.84
C ARG A 43 -7.18 -5.44 -11.92
N ALA A 44 -7.40 -5.34 -10.61
CA ALA A 44 -6.84 -6.30 -9.66
C ALA A 44 -7.36 -7.72 -9.97
N ASN A 45 -8.65 -7.87 -10.24
CA ASN A 45 -9.22 -9.15 -10.70
C ASN A 45 -8.61 -9.65 -12.02
N PHE A 46 -8.34 -8.75 -12.97
CA PHE A 46 -7.66 -9.13 -14.20
C PHE A 46 -6.26 -9.67 -13.92
N VAL A 47 -5.48 -8.98 -13.10
CA VAL A 47 -4.12 -9.40 -12.72
C VAL A 47 -4.16 -10.76 -12.02
N VAL A 48 -5.07 -10.98 -11.08
CA VAL A 48 -5.23 -12.28 -10.40
C VAL A 48 -5.47 -13.41 -11.41
N ARG A 49 -6.36 -13.20 -12.38
CA ARG A 49 -6.63 -14.21 -13.43
C ARG A 49 -5.39 -14.51 -14.28
N GLU A 50 -4.62 -13.49 -14.64
CA GLU A 50 -3.38 -13.69 -15.41
C GLU A 50 -2.34 -14.46 -14.59
N LEU A 51 -2.18 -14.14 -13.31
CA LEU A 51 -1.30 -14.87 -12.41
C LEU A 51 -1.77 -16.33 -12.22
N GLN A 52 -3.07 -16.56 -12.02
CA GLN A 52 -3.64 -17.91 -11.88
C GLN A 52 -3.47 -18.78 -13.12
N LYS A 53 -3.52 -18.20 -14.32
CA LYS A 53 -3.23 -18.92 -15.57
C LYS A 53 -1.80 -19.44 -15.64
N ARG A 54 -0.85 -18.68 -15.08
CA ARG A 54 0.57 -19.00 -15.15
C ARG A 54 1.06 -19.87 -13.97
N PHE A 55 0.62 -19.56 -12.76
CA PHE A 55 1.12 -20.16 -11.52
C PHE A 55 0.15 -21.12 -10.84
N SER A 56 -1.06 -21.27 -11.34
CA SER A 56 -2.18 -22.04 -10.80
C SER A 56 -2.92 -21.39 -9.62
N LYS A 57 -4.17 -21.85 -9.42
CA LYS A 57 -5.01 -21.38 -8.30
C LYS A 57 -4.57 -21.88 -6.92
N ASN A 58 -3.73 -22.91 -6.87
CA ASN A 58 -3.22 -23.44 -5.61
C ASN A 58 -2.15 -22.55 -4.98
N VAL A 59 -1.52 -21.69 -5.79
CA VAL A 59 -0.45 -20.77 -5.36
C VAL A 59 -0.92 -19.31 -5.39
N VAL A 60 -1.89 -18.98 -6.25
CA VAL A 60 -2.49 -17.64 -6.35
C VAL A 60 -3.96 -17.74 -5.98
N HIS A 61 -4.31 -17.30 -4.78
CA HIS A 61 -5.68 -17.32 -4.31
C HIS A 61 -6.56 -16.27 -5.02
N ASP A 62 -7.86 -16.37 -4.83
CA ASP A 62 -8.79 -15.35 -5.33
C ASP A 62 -8.59 -14.02 -4.59
N LEU A 63 -8.99 -12.92 -5.25
CA LEU A 63 -8.83 -11.57 -4.72
C LEU A 63 -9.71 -11.36 -3.48
N VAL A 64 -9.11 -10.95 -2.39
CA VAL A 64 -9.81 -10.55 -1.17
C VAL A 64 -10.01 -9.03 -1.16
N TYR A 65 -11.22 -8.59 -0.78
CA TYR A 65 -11.58 -7.18 -0.70
C TYR A 65 -11.56 -6.72 0.76
N LEU A 66 -10.76 -5.72 1.07
CA LEU A 66 -10.69 -5.10 2.39
C LEU A 66 -11.24 -3.67 2.33
N SER A 67 -12.23 -3.36 3.16
CA SER A 67 -12.75 -2.00 3.30
C SER A 67 -11.87 -1.22 4.27
N THR A 68 -11.05 -0.31 3.76
CA THR A 68 -10.08 0.49 4.54
C THR A 68 -10.54 1.93 4.78
N GLY A 69 -11.67 2.33 4.20
CA GLY A 69 -12.13 3.72 4.19
C GLY A 69 -12.38 4.30 5.59
N MET A 70 -13.02 3.55 6.48
CA MET A 70 -13.30 4.03 7.85
C MET A 70 -12.02 4.22 8.66
N THR A 71 -11.07 3.28 8.56
CA THR A 71 -9.76 3.41 9.23
C THR A 71 -8.96 4.59 8.66
N MET A 72 -8.98 4.78 7.35
CA MET A 72 -8.37 5.96 6.72
C MET A 72 -8.99 7.26 7.24
N GLN A 73 -10.32 7.32 7.33
CA GLN A 73 -11.03 8.50 7.85
C GLN A 73 -10.68 8.77 9.31
N SER A 74 -10.55 7.75 10.16
CA SER A 74 -10.17 7.94 11.56
C SER A 74 -8.81 8.62 11.72
N TYR A 75 -7.84 8.33 10.86
CA TYR A 75 -6.53 9.00 10.85
C TYR A 75 -6.61 10.45 10.35
N LEU A 76 -7.64 10.79 9.62
CA LEU A 76 -7.88 12.16 9.14
C LEU A 76 -8.73 13.00 10.10
N LEU A 77 -9.40 12.39 11.10
CA LEU A 77 -10.33 13.11 11.96
C LEU A 77 -9.69 14.28 12.70
N THR A 78 -8.49 14.10 13.24
CA THR A 78 -7.76 15.19 13.90
C THR A 78 -7.48 16.32 12.93
N TYR A 79 -7.01 15.98 11.72
CA TYR A 79 -6.74 16.95 10.67
C TYR A 79 -8.02 17.68 10.24
N LEU A 80 -9.14 16.98 10.09
CA LEU A 80 -10.41 17.56 9.63
C LEU A 80 -11.16 18.32 10.73
N SER A 81 -10.89 18.02 12.00
CA SER A 81 -11.55 18.65 13.15
C SER A 81 -10.86 19.93 13.63
N LEU A 82 -9.59 20.14 13.27
CA LEU A 82 -8.86 21.35 13.62
C LEU A 82 -9.25 22.51 12.69
N PRO A 83 -9.37 23.75 13.20
CA PRO A 83 -9.45 24.93 12.35
C PRO A 83 -8.26 24.99 11.38
N MET A 84 -8.51 25.39 10.14
CA MET A 84 -7.48 25.39 9.08
C MET A 84 -6.22 26.19 9.48
N LEU A 85 -6.38 27.25 10.28
CA LEU A 85 -5.28 28.05 10.82
C LEU A 85 -4.41 27.26 11.81
N ASP A 86 -4.99 26.38 12.60
CA ASP A 86 -4.26 25.62 13.60
C ASP A 86 -3.52 24.42 12.97
N ILE A 87 -4.10 23.84 11.92
CA ILE A 87 -3.44 22.83 11.10
C ILE A 87 -2.17 23.39 10.47
N SER A 88 -2.29 24.56 9.82
CA SER A 88 -1.15 25.21 9.16
C SER A 88 -0.06 25.68 10.14
N LYS A 89 -0.40 25.90 11.40
CA LYS A 89 0.59 26.16 12.46
C LYS A 89 1.25 24.90 12.99
N LYS A 90 0.47 23.81 13.13
CA LYS A 90 0.97 22.54 13.67
C LYS A 90 1.81 21.77 12.65
N TYR A 91 1.38 21.79 11.37
CA TYR A 91 2.02 21.08 10.25
C TYR A 91 2.16 22.03 9.03
N PRO A 92 3.04 23.05 9.13
CA PRO A 92 3.01 24.22 8.25
C PRO A 92 3.23 23.92 6.76
N PHE A 93 3.91 22.84 6.43
CA PHE A 93 4.26 22.49 5.05
C PHE A 93 3.58 21.19 4.57
N ALA A 94 2.78 20.55 5.41
CA ALA A 94 2.09 19.32 5.03
C ALA A 94 0.88 19.64 4.13
N THR A 95 0.89 19.12 2.91
CA THR A 95 -0.23 19.32 1.98
C THR A 95 -1.36 18.31 2.24
N PRO A 96 -2.63 18.70 2.03
CA PRO A 96 -3.78 17.80 2.20
C PRO A 96 -3.63 16.47 1.44
N ASN A 97 -3.13 16.52 0.21
CA ASN A 97 -2.94 15.33 -0.62
C ASN A 97 -1.92 14.36 -0.01
N GLN A 98 -0.81 14.86 0.52
CA GLN A 98 0.22 14.04 1.16
C GLN A 98 -0.28 13.43 2.47
N ILE A 99 -0.99 14.22 3.30
CA ILE A 99 -1.64 13.74 4.52
C ILE A 99 -2.64 12.63 4.21
N GLN A 100 -3.44 12.81 3.18
CA GLN A 100 -4.42 11.82 2.77
C GLN A 100 -3.77 10.53 2.24
N CYS A 101 -2.67 10.64 1.48
CA CYS A 101 -1.89 9.48 1.06
C CYS A 101 -1.29 8.73 2.25
N LEU A 102 -0.77 9.46 3.26
CA LEU A 102 -0.28 8.86 4.51
C LEU A 102 -1.38 8.08 5.24
N ALA A 103 -2.53 8.70 5.47
CA ALA A 103 -3.67 8.05 6.12
C ALA A 103 -4.15 6.82 5.35
N CYS A 104 -4.26 6.94 4.02
CA CYS A 104 -4.67 5.84 3.15
C CYS A 104 -3.69 4.65 3.22
N LYS A 105 -2.41 4.90 3.02
CA LYS A 105 -1.39 3.85 3.02
C LYS A 105 -1.29 3.19 4.40
N SER A 106 -1.34 3.97 5.47
CA SER A 106 -1.33 3.47 6.85
C SER A 106 -2.53 2.55 7.14
N ALA A 107 -3.73 2.94 6.70
CA ALA A 107 -4.92 2.10 6.81
C ALA A 107 -4.78 0.79 6.01
N MET A 108 -4.20 0.85 4.80
CA MET A 108 -3.92 -0.35 4.00
C MET A 108 -2.98 -1.30 4.74
N TYR A 109 -1.90 -0.79 5.34
CA TYR A 109 -0.97 -1.62 6.12
C TYR A 109 -1.62 -2.21 7.37
N ALA A 110 -2.40 -1.43 8.13
CA ALA A 110 -3.12 -1.95 9.30
C ALA A 110 -4.02 -3.14 8.93
N HIS A 111 -4.83 -3.01 7.88
CA HIS A 111 -5.71 -4.09 7.41
C HIS A 111 -4.93 -5.28 6.85
N ALA A 112 -3.86 -5.03 6.07
CA ALA A 112 -3.05 -6.09 5.48
C ALA A 112 -2.33 -6.93 6.54
N ILE A 113 -1.75 -6.28 7.55
CA ILE A 113 -1.09 -6.94 8.68
C ILE A 113 -2.10 -7.77 9.49
N ALA A 114 -3.26 -7.18 9.84
CA ALA A 114 -4.31 -7.90 10.56
C ALA A 114 -4.80 -9.13 9.77
N PHE A 115 -4.99 -8.98 8.46
CA PHE A 115 -5.35 -10.10 7.60
C PHE A 115 -4.25 -11.17 7.53
N ALA A 116 -2.99 -10.77 7.37
CA ALA A 116 -1.85 -11.69 7.31
C ALA A 116 -1.76 -12.52 8.59
N LYS A 117 -1.80 -11.89 9.77
CA LYS A 117 -1.77 -12.57 11.08
C LYS A 117 -2.91 -13.58 11.23
N ARG A 118 -4.14 -13.18 10.96
CA ARG A 118 -5.32 -14.09 11.07
C ARG A 118 -5.28 -15.26 10.11
N SER A 119 -4.74 -15.04 8.93
CA SER A 119 -4.64 -16.09 7.90
C SER A 119 -3.34 -16.91 7.99
N GLY A 120 -2.55 -16.72 9.06
CA GLY A 120 -1.29 -17.45 9.29
C GLY A 120 -0.23 -17.18 8.22
N ARG A 121 -0.20 -15.95 7.66
CA ARG A 121 0.77 -15.53 6.67
C ARG A 121 1.84 -14.66 7.31
N THR A 122 3.09 -14.89 6.91
CA THR A 122 4.28 -14.26 7.51
C THR A 122 4.89 -13.16 6.66
N HIS A 123 4.40 -13.00 5.42
CA HIS A 123 4.95 -12.02 4.48
C HIS A 123 3.86 -11.08 3.97
N LEU A 124 4.20 -9.81 3.85
CA LEU A 124 3.41 -8.77 3.18
C LEU A 124 4.20 -8.21 1.98
N ILE A 125 3.61 -8.26 0.80
CA ILE A 125 4.23 -7.78 -0.43
C ILE A 125 3.56 -6.48 -0.84
N ASP A 126 4.37 -5.44 -1.07
CA ASP A 126 3.91 -4.15 -1.57
C ASP A 126 4.66 -3.76 -2.85
N GLY A 127 3.92 -3.26 -3.83
CA GLY A 127 4.45 -2.73 -5.09
C GLY A 127 4.89 -1.28 -5.01
N VAL A 128 5.27 -0.80 -3.82
CA VAL A 128 5.78 0.56 -3.63
C VAL A 128 7.09 0.79 -4.37
N ARG A 129 7.27 2.01 -4.88
CA ARG A 129 8.50 2.46 -5.56
C ARG A 129 8.98 3.78 -4.97
N LYS A 130 10.27 3.90 -4.79
CA LYS A 130 10.95 5.08 -4.23
C LYS A 130 10.69 6.40 -4.98
N GLN A 131 10.37 6.35 -6.27
CA GLN A 131 10.34 7.54 -7.14
C GLN A 131 8.93 7.90 -7.63
N GLN A 132 7.91 7.79 -6.78
CA GLN A 132 6.54 8.19 -7.15
C GLN A 132 6.17 9.63 -6.76
N GLY A 133 7.02 10.31 -6.00
CA GLY A 133 6.81 11.70 -5.60
C GLY A 133 5.84 11.88 -4.42
N PHE A 134 5.38 10.80 -3.80
CA PHE A 134 4.59 10.85 -2.57
C PHE A 134 5.47 10.54 -1.36
N PHE A 135 5.18 11.22 -0.25
CA PHE A 135 5.91 10.99 1.00
C PHE A 135 5.86 9.54 1.47
N VAL A 136 4.72 8.88 1.28
CA VAL A 136 4.52 7.46 1.63
C VAL A 136 5.45 6.48 0.89
N ASP A 137 6.08 6.91 -0.20
CA ASP A 137 6.94 6.09 -1.02
C ASP A 137 8.44 6.35 -0.76
N LEU A 138 8.76 7.30 0.13
CA LEU A 138 10.13 7.65 0.48
C LEU A 138 10.73 6.70 1.52
N ASP A 139 12.07 6.71 1.60
CA ASP A 139 12.84 5.85 2.52
C ASP A 139 12.38 6.00 3.97
N GLU A 140 12.04 7.22 4.41
CA GLU A 140 11.57 7.52 5.75
C GLU A 140 10.30 6.72 6.11
N MET A 141 9.37 6.60 5.18
CA MET A 141 8.15 5.84 5.39
C MET A 141 8.34 4.35 5.16
N HIS A 142 9.19 3.97 4.20
CA HIS A 142 9.55 2.57 3.98
C HIS A 142 10.16 1.95 5.26
N VAL A 143 11.08 2.65 5.93
CA VAL A 143 11.64 2.20 7.22
C VAL A 143 10.56 2.06 8.29
N ARG A 144 9.62 3.00 8.39
CA ARG A 144 8.51 2.96 9.37
C ARG A 144 7.54 1.81 9.11
N PHE A 145 7.15 1.58 7.86
CA PHE A 145 6.27 0.47 7.51
C PHE A 145 6.96 -0.89 7.67
N ASN A 146 8.25 -0.97 7.35
CA ASN A 146 9.02 -2.19 7.62
C ASN A 146 9.06 -2.49 9.12
N LYS A 147 9.36 -1.48 9.95
CA LYS A 147 9.32 -1.63 11.41
C LYS A 147 7.94 -2.06 11.91
N LEU A 148 6.86 -1.43 11.40
CA LEU A 148 5.48 -1.79 11.75
C LEU A 148 5.20 -3.27 11.44
N CYS A 149 5.62 -3.76 10.28
CA CYS A 149 5.49 -5.16 9.89
C CYS A 149 6.29 -6.06 10.83
N MET A 150 7.56 -5.76 11.09
CA MET A 150 8.43 -6.53 11.99
C MET A 150 7.87 -6.61 13.41
N ASP A 151 7.37 -5.49 13.97
CA ASP A 151 6.74 -5.43 15.29
C ASP A 151 5.48 -6.34 15.38
N ASN A 152 4.90 -6.70 14.24
CA ASN A 152 3.76 -7.62 14.09
C ASN A 152 4.16 -9.02 13.58
N GLN A 153 5.45 -9.35 13.54
CA GLN A 153 6.00 -10.64 13.06
C GLN A 153 5.67 -10.92 11.58
N ILE A 154 5.59 -9.87 10.77
CA ILE A 154 5.40 -9.93 9.33
C ILE A 154 6.68 -9.39 8.65
N GLU A 155 7.17 -10.10 7.65
CA GLU A 155 8.25 -9.63 6.79
C GLU A 155 7.66 -8.80 5.65
N LEU A 156 8.13 -7.56 5.49
CA LEU A 156 7.73 -6.69 4.38
C LEU A 156 8.66 -6.92 3.18
N LEU A 157 8.09 -7.30 2.06
CA LEU A 157 8.79 -7.46 0.78
C LEU A 157 8.36 -6.37 -0.20
N THR A 158 9.33 -5.63 -0.74
CA THR A 158 9.10 -4.55 -1.73
C THR A 158 9.96 -4.76 -2.97
N PRO A 159 9.68 -5.81 -3.77
CA PRO A 159 10.58 -6.29 -4.83
C PRO A 159 10.88 -5.26 -5.92
N VAL A 160 10.00 -4.26 -6.10
CA VAL A 160 10.14 -3.24 -7.14
C VAL A 160 10.60 -1.88 -6.62
N TYR A 161 10.94 -1.78 -5.34
CA TYR A 161 11.23 -0.49 -4.67
C TYR A 161 12.30 0.33 -5.38
N GLU A 162 13.40 -0.30 -5.78
CA GLU A 162 14.53 0.34 -6.46
C GLU A 162 14.38 0.41 -8.00
N LEU A 163 13.30 -0.16 -8.56
CA LEU A 163 13.07 -0.13 -10.00
C LEU A 163 12.52 1.24 -10.45
N SER A 164 13.41 2.16 -10.79
CA SER A 164 13.07 3.54 -11.12
C SER A 164 12.37 3.69 -12.48
N SER A 165 12.74 2.88 -13.46
CA SER A 165 12.31 3.05 -14.86
C SER A 165 11.00 2.33 -15.18
N ASP A 166 10.04 3.07 -15.76
CA ASP A 166 8.80 2.49 -16.30
C ASP A 166 9.07 1.45 -17.41
N TRP A 167 10.08 1.70 -18.21
CA TRP A 167 10.50 0.80 -19.28
C TRP A 167 11.03 -0.54 -18.73
N VAL A 168 11.85 -0.50 -17.68
CA VAL A 168 12.38 -1.73 -17.04
C VAL A 168 11.24 -2.59 -16.54
N ARG A 169 10.25 -2.00 -15.83
CA ARG A 169 9.10 -2.73 -15.29
C ARG A 169 8.21 -3.33 -16.38
N LYS A 170 8.01 -2.61 -17.50
CA LYS A 170 7.31 -3.13 -18.67
C LYS A 170 8.03 -4.31 -19.27
N ARG A 171 9.35 -4.19 -19.43
CA ARG A 171 10.20 -5.25 -19.95
C ARG A 171 10.12 -6.48 -19.04
N GLU A 172 10.30 -6.31 -17.73
CA GLU A 172 10.22 -7.39 -16.75
C GLU A 172 8.89 -8.19 -16.84
N LEU A 173 7.76 -7.48 -17.02
CA LEU A 173 6.46 -8.13 -17.23
C LEU A 173 6.38 -8.84 -18.60
N CYS A 174 6.88 -8.21 -19.67
CA CYS A 174 6.92 -8.83 -21.01
C CYS A 174 7.79 -10.08 -21.04
N ASP A 175 8.98 -10.04 -20.43
CA ASP A 175 9.92 -11.17 -20.39
C ASP A 175 9.30 -12.36 -19.65
N ARG A 176 8.37 -12.09 -18.70
CA ARG A 176 7.54 -13.10 -18.03
C ARG A 176 6.30 -13.54 -18.83
N GLY A 177 6.11 -13.02 -20.04
CA GLY A 177 4.99 -13.34 -20.91
C GLY A 177 3.66 -12.68 -20.54
N PHE A 178 3.70 -11.60 -19.73
CA PHE A 178 2.51 -10.84 -19.34
C PHE A 178 2.30 -9.60 -20.21
N THR A 179 1.04 -9.17 -20.33
CA THR A 179 0.70 -7.92 -21.01
C THR A 179 1.07 -6.71 -20.17
N THR A 180 1.62 -5.69 -20.83
CA THR A 180 1.90 -4.39 -20.20
C THR A 180 0.77 -3.37 -20.37
N LYS A 181 -0.34 -3.77 -21.03
CA LYS A 181 -1.52 -2.91 -21.25
C LYS A 181 -2.36 -2.69 -19.97
N VAL A 182 -1.79 -2.91 -18.81
CA VAL A 182 -2.42 -2.61 -17.53
C VAL A 182 -2.44 -1.09 -17.39
N ILE A 183 -3.61 -0.50 -17.41
CA ILE A 183 -3.78 0.93 -17.10
C ILE A 183 -3.69 1.07 -15.60
N GLU A 184 -2.77 1.90 -15.11
CA GLU A 184 -2.62 2.12 -13.66
C GLU A 184 -3.90 2.66 -13.05
N PRO A 185 -4.36 2.11 -11.92
CA PRO A 185 -5.49 2.67 -11.21
C PRO A 185 -5.11 4.07 -10.74
N GLN A 186 -5.88 5.06 -11.13
CA GLN A 186 -5.70 6.42 -10.64
C GLN A 186 -6.55 6.61 -9.39
N CYS A 187 -5.93 7.09 -8.33
CA CYS A 187 -6.64 7.59 -7.17
C CYS A 187 -7.20 8.98 -7.52
N PHE A 188 -8.48 9.22 -7.28
CA PHE A 188 -9.12 10.52 -7.55
C PHE A 188 -8.53 11.67 -6.72
N LEU A 189 -7.88 11.35 -5.61
CA LEU A 189 -7.35 12.32 -4.66
C LEU A 189 -5.84 12.52 -4.81
N ALA A 190 -5.12 11.56 -5.37
CA ALA A 190 -3.72 11.73 -5.72
C ALA A 190 -3.65 12.44 -7.07
N CYS A 191 -3.36 13.73 -7.07
CA CYS A 191 -3.15 14.47 -8.30
C CYS A 191 -1.75 14.14 -8.86
N PRO A 192 -1.62 13.39 -9.96
CA PRO A 192 -0.32 13.04 -10.53
C PRO A 192 0.32 14.22 -11.28
N LEU A 193 -0.39 15.33 -11.42
CA LEU A 193 0.01 16.43 -12.32
C LEU A 193 1.16 17.30 -11.80
N ASN A 194 1.55 17.16 -10.53
CA ASN A 194 2.66 17.92 -9.95
C ASN A 194 3.42 17.07 -8.91
N CYS A 195 3.94 15.91 -9.28
CA CYS A 195 4.92 15.19 -8.45
C CYS A 195 6.22 15.98 -8.37
N LYS A 196 6.18 17.04 -7.59
CA LYS A 196 7.33 17.86 -7.22
C LYS A 196 8.12 17.11 -6.15
N MET A 197 9.42 17.13 -6.23
CA MET A 197 10.26 16.64 -5.12
C MET A 197 9.89 17.39 -3.84
N LEU A 198 9.63 16.66 -2.77
CA LEU A 198 9.31 17.24 -1.47
C LEU A 198 10.55 17.92 -0.89
N THR A 199 10.35 19.13 -0.37
CA THR A 199 11.38 19.83 0.40
C THR A 199 11.59 19.16 1.77
N ASP A 200 12.71 19.44 2.41
CA ASP A 200 12.99 18.91 3.76
C ASP A 200 11.94 19.38 4.78
N GLN A 201 11.44 20.59 4.67
CA GLN A 201 10.38 21.13 5.52
C GLN A 201 9.04 20.40 5.32
N GLU A 202 8.70 20.06 4.08
CA GLU A 202 7.51 19.24 3.79
C GLU A 202 7.65 17.84 4.38
N ARG A 203 8.82 17.22 4.25
CA ARG A 203 9.10 15.90 4.83
C ARG A 203 9.03 15.92 6.35
N GLU A 204 9.62 16.91 7.00
CA GLU A 204 9.59 17.08 8.45
C GLU A 204 8.15 17.23 8.97
N SER A 205 7.35 18.10 8.34
CA SER A 205 5.94 18.30 8.69
C SER A 205 5.11 17.03 8.50
N LEU A 206 5.33 16.28 7.43
CA LEU A 206 4.61 15.04 7.17
C LEU A 206 5.06 13.91 8.11
N THR A 207 6.35 13.87 8.44
CA THR A 207 6.88 12.95 9.47
C THR A 207 6.22 13.22 10.81
N LYS A 208 6.18 14.48 11.23
CA LYS A 208 5.54 14.90 12.49
C LYS A 208 4.06 14.52 12.50
N PHE A 209 3.34 14.77 11.41
CA PHE A 209 1.94 14.38 11.31
C PHE A 209 1.76 12.86 11.46
N TYR A 210 2.57 12.06 10.79
CA TYR A 210 2.52 10.61 10.92
C TYR A 210 2.80 10.14 12.35
N ASP A 211 3.88 10.65 12.96
CA ASP A 211 4.33 10.22 14.29
C ASP A 211 3.35 10.65 15.40
N GLU A 212 2.66 11.80 15.26
CA GLU A 212 1.73 12.31 16.26
C GLU A 212 0.28 11.82 16.07
N GLU A 213 -0.21 11.70 14.83
CA GLU A 213 -1.63 11.47 14.57
C GLU A 213 -1.94 10.04 14.08
N ILE A 214 -1.03 9.40 13.37
CA ILE A 214 -1.29 8.08 12.76
C ILE A 214 -0.65 6.96 13.59
N GLN A 215 0.65 7.04 13.81
CA GLN A 215 1.42 5.96 14.43
C GLN A 215 0.88 5.48 15.76
N PRO A 216 0.43 6.34 16.70
CA PRO A 216 -0.09 5.91 18.00
C PRO A 216 -1.33 4.98 17.88
N ASN A 217 -2.12 5.15 16.83
CA ASN A 217 -3.36 4.42 16.61
C ASN A 217 -3.15 3.11 15.82
N LEU A 218 -2.07 3.01 15.02
CA LEU A 218 -1.84 1.87 14.11
C LEU A 218 -1.84 0.52 14.81
N GLN A 219 -1.12 0.38 15.93
CA GLN A 219 -1.04 -0.88 16.65
C GLN A 219 -2.38 -1.27 17.31
N LEU A 220 -3.14 -0.28 17.80
CA LEU A 220 -4.47 -0.50 18.36
C LEU A 220 -5.43 -0.96 17.27
N ASP A 221 -5.39 -0.31 16.10
CA ASP A 221 -6.25 -0.68 14.97
C ASP A 221 -5.91 -2.06 14.41
N ILE A 222 -4.63 -2.42 14.31
CA ILE A 222 -4.23 -3.78 13.90
C ILE A 222 -4.85 -4.82 14.85
N LYS A 223 -4.71 -4.64 16.16
CA LYS A 223 -5.28 -5.54 17.17
C LYS A 223 -6.81 -5.61 17.09
N ARG A 224 -7.47 -4.46 16.92
CA ARG A 224 -8.92 -4.38 16.76
C ARG A 224 -9.40 -5.09 15.50
N LEU A 225 -8.74 -4.84 14.36
CA LEU A 225 -9.04 -5.50 13.09
C LEU A 225 -8.80 -7.01 13.18
N GLU A 226 -7.72 -7.44 13.85
CA GLU A 226 -7.42 -8.84 14.08
C GLU A 226 -8.53 -9.54 14.86
N SER A 227 -9.20 -8.86 15.81
CA SER A 227 -10.27 -9.44 16.64
C SER A 227 -11.66 -9.37 15.99
N HIS A 228 -11.95 -8.43 15.10
CA HIS A 228 -13.30 -8.13 14.62
C HIS A 228 -13.58 -8.47 13.16
N LEU A 229 -12.56 -8.69 12.33
CA LEU A 229 -12.81 -9.02 10.93
C LEU A 229 -13.35 -10.46 10.81
N THR A 230 -14.64 -10.59 10.50
CA THR A 230 -15.23 -11.81 9.95
C THR A 230 -15.08 -11.76 8.43
N TRP A 231 -14.42 -12.73 7.86
CA TRP A 231 -14.23 -12.91 6.40
C TRP A 231 -15.26 -13.83 5.83
#